data_1a631bc45eeea3b0b9ee6118876137f8
#
_entry.id   1a631bc45eeea3b0b9ee6118876137f8
#
_cell.length_a   1.000
_cell.length_b   1.000
_cell.length_c   1.000
_cell.angle_alpha   90.00
_cell.angle_beta   90.00
_cell.angle_gamma   90.00
#
_symmetry.space_group_name_H-M   'P 1'
#
loop_
_entity.id
_entity.type
_entity.pdbx_description
1 polymer ?
#
loop_
_entity_poly.entity_id
_entity_poly.type
_entity_poly.pdbx_seq_one_letter_code
_entity_poly.pdbx_strand_id
1 'polypeptide(L)'
;MKKLDRYGYAFIAPFWVVFLTFSIYPVFLTLYYSFTNYTGSQGEEVVGFANYARLLTDTYFIEAFVNTIKIWGINFVLQIGLALALALLFSDLRLKLKGLAFFRSFFYLPNLITISSVALLFGILLDWQHGSLNMMLLKLGIISDPINWLSQPVTAQLSVSLILTWMWFGHSFIIVMAGVSGISQDFFEAAHIDGANRWQMFTNVTVPLLKPILLYIMITSLIGGLQLFDLPLLLTDGIGAPDGSLNTMVLYLYNQAFKYNNYGYAAAVAYGLFLITLVFSAIVFKGMFRKERAAQKGA
;
A
#
# COMPACT_ATOMS: atom_id res chain seq x y z
N MET A 1 -7.08 38.45 25.68
CA MET A 1 -6.60 37.16 25.16
C MET A 1 -7.45 35.97 25.64
N LYS A 2 -7.74 35.76 26.94
CA LYS A 2 -8.48 34.58 27.45
C LYS A 2 -9.92 34.34 26.94
N LYS A 3 -10.65 35.32 26.40
CA LYS A 3 -12.03 35.13 25.88
C LYS A 3 -12.03 34.64 24.43
N LEU A 4 -11.09 35.08 23.57
CA LEU A 4 -10.98 34.62 22.18
C LEU A 4 -10.60 33.13 22.09
N ASP A 5 -9.74 32.65 23.02
CA ASP A 5 -9.30 31.26 23.04
C ASP A 5 -10.49 30.30 23.31
N ARG A 6 -11.46 30.69 24.12
CA ARG A 6 -12.67 29.87 24.41
C ARG A 6 -13.56 29.67 23.17
N TYR A 7 -13.71 30.68 22.33
CA TYR A 7 -14.48 30.54 21.09
C TYR A 7 -13.79 29.61 20.10
N GLY A 8 -12.45 29.66 20.01
CA GLY A 8 -11.68 28.73 19.19
C GLY A 8 -11.92 27.28 19.61
N TYR A 9 -11.83 26.95 20.88
CA TYR A 9 -12.12 25.60 21.39
C TYR A 9 -13.58 25.19 21.18
N ALA A 10 -14.54 26.07 21.30
CA ALA A 10 -15.95 25.77 21.04
C ALA A 10 -16.20 25.41 19.58
N PHE A 11 -15.53 26.07 18.63
CA PHE A 11 -15.64 25.75 17.20
C PHE A 11 -15.05 24.39 16.82
N ILE A 12 -13.96 23.95 17.46
CA ILE A 12 -13.35 22.64 17.18
C ILE A 12 -13.93 21.52 18.05
N ALA A 13 -14.70 21.83 19.10
CA ALA A 13 -15.24 20.83 20.02
C ALA A 13 -16.11 19.75 19.32
N PRO A 14 -17.02 20.07 18.37
CA PRO A 14 -17.79 19.05 17.68
C PRO A 14 -16.92 18.02 16.95
N PHE A 15 -15.85 18.48 16.29
CA PHE A 15 -14.87 17.57 15.67
C PHE A 15 -14.23 16.66 16.70
N TRP A 16 -13.76 17.21 17.83
CA TRP A 16 -13.12 16.40 18.87
C TRP A 16 -14.06 15.40 19.51
N VAL A 17 -15.33 15.75 19.74
CA VAL A 17 -16.32 14.82 20.28
C VAL A 17 -16.51 13.64 19.34
N VAL A 18 -16.71 13.89 18.03
CA VAL A 18 -16.87 12.84 17.04
C VAL A 18 -15.58 11.99 16.94
N PHE A 19 -14.43 12.62 16.85
CA PHE A 19 -13.14 11.95 16.74
C PHE A 19 -12.82 11.07 17.96
N LEU A 20 -13.03 11.58 19.18
CA LEU A 20 -12.78 10.81 20.40
C LEU A 20 -13.76 9.64 20.53
N THR A 21 -15.03 9.84 20.17
CA THR A 21 -16.06 8.80 20.30
C THR A 21 -15.93 7.71 19.26
N PHE A 22 -15.70 8.08 17.98
CA PHE A 22 -15.76 7.12 16.88
C PHE A 22 -14.39 6.66 16.37
N SER A 23 -13.30 7.36 16.68
CA SER A 23 -11.95 6.95 16.29
C SER A 23 -11.13 6.48 17.48
N ILE A 24 -11.06 7.26 18.54
CA ILE A 24 -10.15 6.97 19.65
C ILE A 24 -10.73 5.88 20.57
N TYR A 25 -12.01 6.00 20.97
CA TYR A 25 -12.64 5.02 21.86
C TYR A 25 -12.59 3.58 21.32
N PRO A 26 -12.92 3.29 20.04
CA PRO A 26 -12.80 1.93 19.50
C PRO A 26 -11.37 1.39 19.50
N VAL A 27 -10.34 2.24 19.32
CA VAL A 27 -8.94 1.83 19.41
C VAL A 27 -8.62 1.30 20.81
N PHE A 28 -8.97 2.04 21.87
CA PHE A 28 -8.76 1.58 23.25
C PHE A 28 -9.60 0.35 23.59
N LEU A 29 -10.83 0.27 23.10
CA LEU A 29 -11.69 -0.88 23.28
C LEU A 29 -11.09 -2.13 22.63
N THR A 30 -10.59 -2.01 21.40
CA THR A 30 -9.87 -3.08 20.70
C THR A 30 -8.60 -3.49 21.47
N LEU A 31 -7.87 -2.51 22.07
CA LEU A 31 -6.74 -2.81 22.93
C LEU A 31 -7.16 -3.65 24.15
N TYR A 32 -8.25 -3.27 24.79
CA TYR A 32 -8.79 -4.03 25.91
C TYR A 32 -9.13 -5.46 25.48
N TYR A 33 -9.88 -5.64 24.39
CA TYR A 33 -10.23 -6.98 23.90
C TYR A 33 -9.02 -7.83 23.50
N SER A 34 -7.90 -7.23 23.11
CA SER A 34 -6.69 -7.98 22.77
C SER A 34 -6.11 -8.77 23.95
N PHE A 35 -6.46 -8.39 25.19
CA PHE A 35 -6.07 -9.08 26.42
C PHE A 35 -7.16 -10.03 26.96
N THR A 36 -8.21 -10.27 26.22
CA THR A 36 -9.37 -11.10 26.62
C THR A 36 -9.56 -12.28 25.65
N ASN A 37 -10.35 -13.26 26.10
CA ASN A 37 -10.83 -14.37 25.25
C ASN A 37 -12.17 -14.06 24.58
N TYR A 38 -12.49 -12.78 24.36
CA TYR A 38 -13.80 -12.35 23.86
C TYR A 38 -14.19 -13.01 22.53
N THR A 39 -15.37 -13.68 22.52
CA THR A 39 -15.94 -14.40 21.38
C THR A 39 -17.29 -13.83 20.92
N GLY A 40 -17.67 -12.63 21.41
CA GLY A 40 -18.96 -12.01 21.06
C GLY A 40 -20.12 -12.44 21.94
N SER A 41 -19.95 -13.40 22.84
CA SER A 41 -20.93 -13.84 23.84
C SER A 41 -20.57 -13.30 25.24
N GLN A 42 -21.51 -13.40 26.17
CA GLN A 42 -21.29 -13.02 27.56
C GLN A 42 -20.22 -13.91 28.20
N GLY A 43 -19.34 -13.33 29.03
CA GLY A 43 -18.36 -14.08 29.79
C GLY A 43 -16.92 -13.91 29.29
N GLU A 44 -16.55 -12.72 28.85
CA GLU A 44 -15.15 -12.40 28.54
C GLU A 44 -14.27 -12.53 29.79
N GLU A 45 -13.19 -13.27 29.67
CA GLU A 45 -12.17 -13.37 30.72
C GLU A 45 -10.88 -12.69 30.27
N VAL A 46 -10.20 -12.06 31.19
CA VAL A 46 -8.89 -11.46 30.92
C VAL A 46 -7.84 -12.57 30.88
N VAL A 47 -7.25 -12.79 29.70
CA VAL A 47 -6.20 -13.80 29.49
C VAL A 47 -4.80 -13.20 29.44
N GLY A 48 -4.65 -11.91 29.72
CA GLY A 48 -3.38 -11.20 29.69
C GLY A 48 -2.72 -11.27 28.30
N PHE A 49 -1.46 -11.66 28.24
CA PHE A 49 -0.68 -11.71 27.01
C PHE A 49 -0.81 -13.03 26.22
N ALA A 50 -1.74 -13.92 26.56
CA ALA A 50 -1.87 -15.22 25.90
C ALA A 50 -2.16 -15.08 24.39
N ASN A 51 -2.98 -14.12 23.97
CA ASN A 51 -3.25 -13.85 22.55
C ASN A 51 -1.98 -13.40 21.80
N TYR A 52 -1.13 -12.60 22.42
CA TYR A 52 0.13 -12.17 21.82
C TYR A 52 1.17 -13.31 21.77
N ALA A 53 1.22 -14.16 22.79
CA ALA A 53 2.06 -15.37 22.77
C ALA A 53 1.63 -16.32 21.64
N ARG A 54 0.32 -16.51 21.48
CA ARG A 54 -0.24 -17.25 20.34
C ARG A 54 0.14 -16.61 19.00
N LEU A 55 0.00 -15.29 18.86
CA LEU A 55 0.32 -14.56 17.62
C LEU A 55 1.75 -14.81 17.14
N LEU A 56 2.72 -14.86 18.05
CA LEU A 56 4.14 -15.09 17.73
C LEU A 56 4.43 -16.51 17.25
N THR A 57 3.58 -17.48 17.56
CA THR A 57 3.74 -18.90 17.21
C THR A 57 2.73 -19.39 16.19
N ASP A 58 1.78 -18.55 15.79
CA ASP A 58 0.72 -18.90 14.84
C ASP A 58 1.27 -18.94 13.41
N THR A 59 1.44 -20.15 12.88
CA THR A 59 1.94 -20.39 11.53
C THR A 59 1.09 -19.73 10.46
N TYR A 60 -0.23 -19.71 10.62
CA TYR A 60 -1.15 -19.06 9.65
C TYR A 60 -0.99 -17.54 9.62
N PHE A 61 -0.74 -16.91 10.77
CA PHE A 61 -0.44 -15.49 10.81
C PHE A 61 0.92 -15.17 10.17
N ILE A 62 1.93 -16.01 10.44
CA ILE A 62 3.27 -15.86 9.85
C ILE A 62 3.20 -16.02 8.32
N GLU A 63 2.45 -17.01 7.84
CA GLU A 63 2.21 -17.18 6.39
C GLU A 63 1.47 -15.98 5.80
N ALA A 64 0.42 -15.48 6.46
CA ALA A 64 -0.31 -14.30 6.04
C ALA A 64 0.59 -13.05 5.99
N PHE A 65 1.49 -12.89 6.95
CA PHE A 65 2.51 -11.82 6.93
C PHE A 65 3.43 -11.96 5.72
N VAL A 66 4.00 -13.15 5.48
CA VAL A 66 4.89 -13.41 4.35
C VAL A 66 4.19 -13.17 3.01
N ASN A 67 2.94 -13.62 2.87
CA ASN A 67 2.13 -13.38 1.67
C ASN A 67 1.90 -11.89 1.43
N THR A 68 1.53 -11.15 2.48
CA THR A 68 1.33 -9.70 2.40
C THR A 68 2.60 -9.00 1.94
N ILE A 69 3.77 -9.34 2.51
CA ILE A 69 5.06 -8.75 2.12
C ILE A 69 5.44 -9.11 0.68
N LYS A 70 5.19 -10.35 0.23
CA LYS A 70 5.46 -10.76 -1.16
C LYS A 70 4.61 -9.96 -2.14
N ILE A 71 3.29 -9.93 -1.94
CA ILE A 71 2.35 -9.23 -2.83
C ILE A 71 2.66 -7.73 -2.85
N TRP A 72 2.81 -7.11 -1.67
CA TRP A 72 3.15 -5.70 -1.57
C TRP A 72 4.52 -5.39 -2.17
N GLY A 73 5.54 -6.20 -1.90
CA GLY A 73 6.90 -5.98 -2.40
C GLY A 73 6.98 -5.99 -3.92
N ILE A 74 6.32 -6.95 -4.57
CA ILE A 74 6.24 -7.02 -6.04
C ILE A 74 5.49 -5.80 -6.57
N ASN A 75 4.30 -5.52 -6.03
CA ASN A 75 3.53 -4.33 -6.40
C ASN A 75 4.34 -3.04 -6.21
N PHE A 76 5.00 -2.86 -5.07
CA PHE A 76 5.76 -1.65 -4.75
C PHE A 76 6.88 -1.40 -5.76
N VAL A 77 7.68 -2.42 -6.07
CA VAL A 77 8.79 -2.29 -7.05
C VAL A 77 8.26 -1.90 -8.42
N LEU A 78 7.21 -2.56 -8.88
CA LEU A 78 6.61 -2.28 -10.20
C LEU A 78 5.93 -0.91 -10.22
N GLN A 79 5.16 -0.56 -9.21
CA GLN A 79 4.44 0.71 -9.08
C GLN A 79 5.40 1.90 -9.08
N ILE A 80 6.42 1.87 -8.24
CA ILE A 80 7.40 2.97 -8.15
C ILE A 80 8.31 2.98 -9.37
N GLY A 81 8.73 1.83 -9.86
CA GLY A 81 9.51 1.71 -11.09
C GLY A 81 8.80 2.34 -12.29
N LEU A 82 7.53 2.02 -12.50
CA LEU A 82 6.70 2.63 -13.55
C LEU A 82 6.51 4.15 -13.32
N ALA A 83 6.20 4.56 -12.09
CA ALA A 83 6.00 5.97 -11.77
C ALA A 83 7.27 6.81 -12.05
N LEU A 84 8.44 6.31 -11.65
CA LEU A 84 9.72 6.98 -11.91
C LEU A 84 10.12 6.93 -13.39
N ALA A 85 9.92 5.81 -14.09
CA ALA A 85 10.18 5.70 -15.51
C ALA A 85 9.33 6.68 -16.33
N LEU A 86 8.04 6.77 -16.01
CA LEU A 86 7.14 7.74 -16.65
C LEU A 86 7.53 9.17 -16.29
N ALA A 87 7.89 9.44 -15.02
CA ALA A 87 8.35 10.77 -14.61
C ALA A 87 9.61 11.18 -15.37
N LEU A 88 10.58 10.28 -15.57
CA LEU A 88 11.77 10.53 -16.39
C LEU A 88 11.41 10.89 -17.84
N LEU A 89 10.44 10.19 -18.45
CA LEU A 89 9.99 10.45 -19.81
C LEU A 89 9.27 11.80 -19.93
N PHE A 90 8.44 12.16 -18.94
CA PHE A 90 7.58 13.34 -18.99
C PHE A 90 8.20 14.58 -18.34
N SER A 91 9.32 14.48 -17.63
CA SER A 91 10.03 15.61 -17.02
C SER A 91 11.00 16.33 -17.96
N ASP A 92 11.18 15.84 -19.19
CA ASP A 92 12.07 16.48 -20.15
C ASP A 92 11.51 17.83 -20.60
N LEU A 93 12.11 18.90 -20.10
CA LEU A 93 11.75 20.27 -20.42
C LEU A 93 11.86 20.61 -21.93
N ARG A 94 12.65 19.83 -22.69
CA ARG A 94 12.82 19.98 -24.15
C ARG A 94 11.62 19.39 -24.91
N LEU A 95 11.04 18.32 -24.37
CA LEU A 95 9.82 17.74 -24.90
C LEU A 95 8.64 18.53 -24.31
N LYS A 96 8.30 19.68 -24.85
CA LYS A 96 7.02 20.38 -24.54
C LYS A 96 5.86 19.48 -24.98
N LEU A 97 5.66 18.36 -24.25
CA LEU A 97 4.64 17.36 -24.58
C LEU A 97 3.26 18.01 -24.50
N LYS A 98 2.71 18.31 -25.66
CA LYS A 98 1.30 18.68 -25.76
C LYS A 98 0.46 17.50 -25.25
N GLY A 99 -0.42 17.74 -24.29
CA GLY A 99 -1.31 16.70 -23.76
C GLY A 99 -0.83 16.01 -22.48
N LEU A 100 0.17 16.52 -21.75
CA LEU A 100 0.61 15.97 -20.47
C LEU A 100 -0.55 15.81 -19.47
N ALA A 101 -1.51 16.76 -19.47
CA ALA A 101 -2.71 16.68 -18.63
C ALA A 101 -3.58 15.45 -18.99
N PHE A 102 -3.71 15.13 -20.28
CA PHE A 102 -4.44 13.96 -20.72
C PHE A 102 -3.77 12.66 -20.22
N PHE A 103 -2.46 12.53 -20.35
CA PHE A 103 -1.74 11.35 -19.86
C PHE A 103 -1.84 11.22 -18.33
N ARG A 104 -1.74 12.32 -17.60
CA ARG A 104 -1.93 12.32 -16.12
C ARG A 104 -3.32 11.78 -15.76
N SER A 105 -4.37 12.29 -16.41
CA SER A 105 -5.73 11.82 -16.17
C SER A 105 -5.93 10.37 -16.58
N PHE A 106 -5.40 9.95 -17.72
CA PHE A 106 -5.52 8.58 -18.22
C PHE A 106 -4.83 7.56 -17.30
N PHE A 107 -3.63 7.86 -16.83
CA PHE A 107 -2.91 6.96 -15.91
C PHE A 107 -3.51 6.92 -14.51
N TYR A 108 -4.21 7.98 -14.09
CA TYR A 108 -4.91 8.04 -12.82
C TYR A 108 -6.27 7.35 -12.82
N LEU A 109 -6.87 7.16 -14.00
CA LEU A 109 -8.22 6.61 -14.15
C LEU A 109 -8.42 5.26 -13.43
N PRO A 110 -7.48 4.28 -13.48
CA PRO A 110 -7.64 3.03 -12.74
C PRO A 110 -7.84 3.22 -11.23
N ASN A 111 -7.22 4.22 -10.63
CA ASN A 111 -7.33 4.51 -9.20
C ASN A 111 -8.72 5.03 -8.78
N LEU A 112 -9.52 5.50 -9.73
CA LEU A 112 -10.90 5.96 -9.49
C LEU A 112 -11.93 4.83 -9.53
N ILE A 113 -11.55 3.65 -10.03
CA ILE A 113 -12.45 2.50 -10.13
C ILE A 113 -12.54 1.84 -8.75
N THR A 114 -13.76 1.48 -8.33
CA THR A 114 -13.93 0.77 -7.06
C THR A 114 -13.27 -0.59 -7.09
N ILE A 115 -12.69 -1.01 -5.97
CA ILE A 115 -11.95 -2.27 -5.90
C ILE A 115 -12.84 -3.48 -6.20
N SER A 116 -14.14 -3.41 -5.87
CA SER A 116 -15.11 -4.46 -6.21
C SER A 116 -15.29 -4.60 -7.72
N SER A 117 -15.36 -3.47 -8.45
CA SER A 117 -15.43 -3.49 -9.91
C SER A 117 -14.13 -4.02 -10.53
N VAL A 118 -12.99 -3.69 -9.94
CA VAL A 118 -11.68 -4.21 -10.35
C VAL A 118 -11.60 -5.72 -10.13
N ALA A 119 -12.01 -6.20 -8.97
CA ALA A 119 -12.01 -7.64 -8.67
C ALA A 119 -12.89 -8.42 -9.65
N LEU A 120 -14.10 -7.91 -9.94
CA LEU A 120 -15.00 -8.52 -10.91
C LEU A 120 -14.40 -8.51 -12.34
N LEU A 121 -13.87 -7.36 -12.77
CA LEU A 121 -13.24 -7.21 -14.09
C LEU A 121 -12.09 -8.20 -14.26
N PHE A 122 -11.16 -8.22 -13.31
CA PHE A 122 -10.00 -9.11 -13.39
C PHE A 122 -10.36 -10.57 -13.14
N GLY A 123 -11.39 -10.87 -12.33
CA GLY A 123 -11.93 -12.22 -12.22
C GLY A 123 -12.38 -12.79 -13.57
N ILE A 124 -13.06 -11.97 -14.39
CA ILE A 124 -13.46 -12.35 -15.75
C ILE A 124 -12.27 -12.38 -16.70
N LEU A 125 -11.37 -11.40 -16.66
CA LEU A 125 -10.20 -11.33 -17.55
C LEU A 125 -9.22 -12.49 -17.34
N LEU A 126 -9.05 -12.91 -16.08
CA LEU A 126 -8.13 -13.97 -15.67
C LEU A 126 -8.78 -15.37 -15.65
N ASP A 127 -10.06 -15.48 -16.02
CA ASP A 127 -10.70 -16.79 -16.15
C ASP A 127 -9.88 -17.72 -17.06
N TRP A 128 -9.66 -18.95 -16.60
CA TRP A 128 -8.73 -19.83 -17.29
C TRP A 128 -9.29 -20.39 -18.59
N GLN A 129 -10.62 -20.58 -18.71
CA GLN A 129 -11.25 -21.14 -19.88
C GLN A 129 -11.66 -20.08 -20.92
N HIS A 130 -12.25 -18.99 -20.45
CA HIS A 130 -12.89 -17.99 -21.33
C HIS A 130 -12.30 -16.59 -21.15
N GLY A 131 -11.28 -16.45 -20.30
CA GLY A 131 -10.67 -15.15 -20.00
C GLY A 131 -10.00 -14.52 -21.22
N SER A 132 -10.32 -13.26 -21.45
CA SER A 132 -9.79 -12.50 -22.60
C SER A 132 -8.26 -12.42 -22.60
N LEU A 133 -7.62 -12.45 -21.43
CA LEU A 133 -6.16 -12.47 -21.34
C LEU A 133 -5.57 -13.72 -21.97
N ASN A 134 -6.06 -14.90 -21.62
CA ASN A 134 -5.61 -16.16 -22.21
C ASN A 134 -5.88 -16.19 -23.71
N MET A 135 -7.06 -15.77 -24.15
CA MET A 135 -7.39 -15.72 -25.58
C MET A 135 -6.44 -14.81 -26.36
N MET A 136 -6.06 -13.66 -25.80
CA MET A 136 -5.12 -12.74 -26.42
C MET A 136 -3.72 -13.33 -26.49
N LEU A 137 -3.21 -13.93 -25.40
CA LEU A 137 -1.88 -14.53 -25.34
C LEU A 137 -1.73 -15.74 -26.26
N LEU A 138 -2.76 -16.58 -26.37
CA LEU A 138 -2.82 -17.70 -27.32
C LEU A 138 -2.78 -17.21 -28.78
N LYS A 139 -3.59 -16.19 -29.11
CA LYS A 139 -3.60 -15.59 -30.46
C LYS A 139 -2.27 -14.98 -30.87
N LEU A 140 -1.54 -14.40 -29.89
CA LEU A 140 -0.20 -13.83 -30.12
C LEU A 140 0.91 -14.89 -30.13
N GLY A 141 0.60 -16.17 -29.88
CA GLY A 141 1.57 -17.25 -29.80
C GLY A 141 2.54 -17.13 -28.60
N ILE A 142 2.18 -16.35 -27.57
CA ILE A 142 3.02 -16.16 -26.38
C ILE A 142 2.91 -17.36 -25.44
N ILE A 143 1.74 -18.01 -25.40
CA ILE A 143 1.48 -19.23 -24.62
C ILE A 143 0.90 -20.31 -25.55
N SER A 144 1.16 -21.57 -25.24
CA SER A 144 0.62 -22.72 -25.99
C SER A 144 -0.69 -23.23 -25.40
N ASP A 145 -0.85 -23.10 -24.08
CA ASP A 145 -2.02 -23.57 -23.33
C ASP A 145 -2.53 -22.47 -22.42
N PRO A 146 -3.84 -22.46 -22.10
CA PRO A 146 -4.41 -21.49 -21.17
C PRO A 146 -3.78 -21.60 -19.78
N ILE A 147 -3.40 -20.48 -19.20
CA ILE A 147 -2.87 -20.41 -17.83
C ILE A 147 -4.03 -20.22 -16.84
N ASN A 148 -4.11 -21.03 -15.80
CA ASN A 148 -5.00 -20.78 -14.69
C ASN A 148 -4.30 -19.84 -13.69
N TRP A 149 -4.49 -18.55 -13.89
CA TRP A 149 -3.80 -17.46 -13.17
C TRP A 149 -4.02 -17.49 -11.65
N LEU A 150 -5.18 -17.97 -11.20
CA LEU A 150 -5.59 -17.96 -9.81
C LEU A 150 -5.56 -19.36 -9.14
N SER A 151 -5.04 -20.39 -9.82
CA SER A 151 -5.00 -21.77 -9.28
C SER A 151 -3.70 -22.15 -8.59
N GLN A 152 -2.62 -21.42 -8.87
CA GLN A 152 -1.32 -21.69 -8.25
C GLN A 152 -0.86 -20.50 -7.40
N PRO A 153 -0.22 -20.74 -6.25
CA PRO A 153 0.19 -19.69 -5.33
C PRO A 153 0.99 -18.56 -5.96
N VAL A 154 1.99 -18.90 -6.78
CA VAL A 154 2.88 -17.90 -7.39
C VAL A 154 2.15 -17.04 -8.40
N THR A 155 1.38 -17.67 -9.31
CA THR A 155 0.64 -16.93 -10.35
C THR A 155 -0.48 -16.07 -9.73
N ALA A 156 -1.14 -16.55 -8.69
CA ALA A 156 -2.16 -15.79 -7.97
C ALA A 156 -1.58 -14.55 -7.27
N GLN A 157 -0.46 -14.70 -6.57
CA GLN A 157 0.24 -13.56 -5.95
C GLN A 157 0.74 -12.55 -6.98
N LEU A 158 1.31 -13.01 -8.10
CA LEU A 158 1.73 -12.15 -9.21
C LEU A 158 0.55 -11.42 -9.83
N SER A 159 -0.57 -12.11 -10.09
CA SER A 159 -1.79 -11.51 -10.65
C SER A 159 -2.32 -10.39 -9.76
N VAL A 160 -2.46 -10.65 -8.46
CA VAL A 160 -2.89 -9.63 -7.49
C VAL A 160 -1.91 -8.46 -7.44
N SER A 161 -0.60 -8.73 -7.45
CA SER A 161 0.43 -7.68 -7.45
C SER A 161 0.37 -6.80 -8.70
N LEU A 162 0.13 -7.39 -9.88
CA LEU A 162 -0.02 -6.67 -11.15
C LEU A 162 -1.30 -5.83 -11.18
N ILE A 163 -2.42 -6.36 -10.67
CA ILE A 163 -3.68 -5.61 -10.56
C ILE A 163 -3.47 -4.38 -9.67
N LEU A 164 -2.86 -4.55 -8.51
CA LEU A 164 -2.54 -3.46 -7.60
C LEU A 164 -1.59 -2.44 -8.25
N THR A 165 -0.59 -2.91 -8.99
CA THR A 165 0.32 -2.04 -9.74
C THR A 165 -0.46 -1.18 -10.74
N TRP A 166 -1.33 -1.80 -11.54
CA TRP A 166 -2.18 -1.09 -12.49
C TRP A 166 -3.10 -0.06 -11.81
N MET A 167 -3.62 -0.38 -10.65
CA MET A 167 -4.48 0.56 -9.89
C MET A 167 -3.71 1.76 -9.35
N TRP A 168 -2.48 1.56 -8.85
CA TRP A 168 -1.80 2.55 -8.01
C TRP A 168 -0.62 3.27 -8.68
N PHE A 169 -0.08 2.78 -9.83
CA PHE A 169 1.08 3.42 -10.46
C PHE A 169 0.79 4.86 -10.90
N GLY A 170 -0.42 5.13 -11.41
CA GLY A 170 -0.82 6.45 -11.87
C GLY A 170 -0.91 7.47 -10.72
N HIS A 171 -1.39 7.05 -9.56
CA HIS A 171 -1.37 7.87 -8.34
C HIS A 171 0.06 8.27 -7.97
N SER A 172 0.97 7.29 -7.89
CA SER A 172 2.38 7.55 -7.61
C SER A 172 3.04 8.42 -8.66
N PHE A 173 2.73 8.21 -9.94
CA PHE A 173 3.22 9.04 -11.04
C PHE A 173 2.82 10.50 -10.90
N ILE A 174 1.55 10.79 -10.57
CA ILE A 174 1.09 12.19 -10.38
C ILE A 174 1.83 12.85 -9.23
N ILE A 175 2.02 12.17 -8.11
CA ILE A 175 2.74 12.72 -6.95
C ILE A 175 4.22 12.98 -7.31
N VAL A 176 4.88 12.05 -7.99
CA VAL A 176 6.26 12.23 -8.46
C VAL A 176 6.34 13.42 -9.41
N MET A 177 5.43 13.52 -10.38
CA MET A 177 5.40 14.64 -11.34
C MET A 177 5.13 15.99 -10.67
N ALA A 178 4.28 16.05 -9.64
CA ALA A 178 4.08 17.25 -8.85
C ALA A 178 5.38 17.67 -8.16
N GLY A 179 6.11 16.68 -7.62
CA GLY A 179 7.42 16.91 -7.03
C GLY A 179 8.46 17.43 -8.00
N VAL A 180 8.56 16.82 -9.18
CA VAL A 180 9.47 17.28 -10.24
C VAL A 180 9.15 18.73 -10.65
N SER A 181 7.85 19.05 -10.76
CA SER A 181 7.41 20.41 -11.10
C SER A 181 7.75 21.46 -10.02
N GLY A 182 8.00 21.03 -8.79
CA GLY A 182 8.42 21.90 -7.68
C GLY A 182 9.94 22.13 -7.58
N ILE A 183 10.76 21.44 -8.39
CA ILE A 183 12.21 21.64 -8.42
C ILE A 183 12.51 22.90 -9.22
N SER A 184 13.35 23.82 -8.68
CA SER A 184 13.77 25.02 -9.41
C SER A 184 14.49 24.64 -10.71
N GLN A 185 14.20 25.38 -11.76
CA GLN A 185 14.79 25.21 -13.09
C GLN A 185 16.31 25.43 -13.07
N ASP A 186 16.81 26.26 -12.16
CA ASP A 186 18.23 26.57 -12.01
C ASP A 186 19.09 25.30 -11.79
N PHE A 187 18.55 24.30 -11.05
CA PHE A 187 19.27 23.03 -10.85
C PHE A 187 19.46 22.25 -12.15
N PHE A 188 18.46 22.28 -13.03
CA PHE A 188 18.54 21.62 -14.33
C PHE A 188 19.45 22.37 -15.31
N GLU A 189 19.44 23.71 -15.27
CA GLU A 189 20.28 24.56 -16.08
C GLU A 189 21.75 24.41 -15.67
N ALA A 190 22.05 24.43 -14.37
CA ALA A 190 23.42 24.21 -13.87
C ALA A 190 23.96 22.83 -14.29
N ALA A 191 23.15 21.75 -14.08
CA ALA A 191 23.56 20.42 -14.51
C ALA A 191 23.76 20.30 -16.03
N HIS A 192 23.01 21.08 -16.82
CA HIS A 192 23.19 21.13 -18.26
C HIS A 192 24.48 21.85 -18.68
N ILE A 193 24.83 22.93 -17.98
CA ILE A 193 26.10 23.63 -18.18
C ILE A 193 27.29 22.70 -17.84
N ASP A 194 27.14 21.89 -16.79
CA ASP A 194 28.13 20.87 -16.39
C ASP A 194 28.20 19.66 -17.34
N GLY A 195 27.41 19.65 -18.43
CA GLY A 195 27.39 18.59 -19.43
C GLY A 195 26.67 17.30 -19.01
N ALA A 196 25.83 17.32 -17.98
CA ALA A 196 25.09 16.16 -17.54
C ALA A 196 24.10 15.66 -18.60
N ASN A 197 24.11 14.36 -18.87
CA ASN A 197 23.10 13.73 -19.69
C ASN A 197 21.78 13.53 -18.91
N ARG A 198 20.70 13.11 -19.60
CA ARG A 198 19.36 12.93 -18.99
C ARG A 198 19.35 11.96 -17.80
N TRP A 199 20.08 10.86 -17.90
CA TRP A 199 20.18 9.88 -16.83
C TRP A 199 20.91 10.44 -15.62
N GLN A 200 22.02 11.17 -15.85
CA GLN A 200 22.76 11.85 -14.78
C GLN A 200 21.92 12.94 -14.11
N MET A 201 21.18 13.76 -14.88
CA MET A 201 20.23 14.73 -14.30
C MET A 201 19.17 14.04 -13.46
N PHE A 202 18.58 12.93 -13.94
CA PHE A 202 17.57 12.19 -13.19
C PHE A 202 18.13 11.62 -11.90
N THR A 203 19.26 10.91 -11.95
CA THR A 203 19.82 10.21 -10.79
C THR A 203 20.50 11.13 -9.78
N ASN A 204 21.13 12.22 -10.24
CA ASN A 204 21.96 13.07 -9.40
C ASN A 204 21.28 14.38 -8.98
N VAL A 205 20.24 14.81 -9.69
CA VAL A 205 19.47 16.02 -9.36
C VAL A 205 18.04 15.68 -8.97
N THR A 206 17.27 15.05 -9.88
CA THR A 206 15.82 14.84 -9.69
C THR A 206 15.55 13.90 -8.52
N VAL A 207 16.09 12.69 -8.53
CA VAL A 207 15.83 11.67 -7.48
C VAL A 207 16.26 12.14 -6.09
N PRO A 208 17.45 12.74 -5.89
CA PRO A 208 17.85 13.29 -4.59
C PRO A 208 16.90 14.38 -4.07
N LEU A 209 16.49 15.31 -4.93
CA LEU A 209 15.57 16.38 -4.55
C LEU A 209 14.13 15.88 -4.31
N LEU A 210 13.74 14.77 -4.93
CA LEU A 210 12.45 14.11 -4.70
C LEU A 210 12.42 13.23 -3.44
N LYS A 211 13.51 13.05 -2.72
CA LYS A 211 13.58 12.19 -1.53
C LYS A 211 12.41 12.34 -0.56
N PRO A 212 11.97 13.55 -0.14
CA PRO A 212 10.85 13.71 0.77
C PRO A 212 9.55 13.15 0.20
N ILE A 213 9.33 13.34 -1.10
CA ILE A 213 8.15 12.85 -1.83
C ILE A 213 8.21 11.34 -1.99
N LEU A 214 9.37 10.78 -2.33
CA LEU A 214 9.58 9.33 -2.41
C LEU A 214 9.37 8.67 -1.04
N LEU A 215 9.81 9.31 0.04
CA LEU A 215 9.53 8.84 1.40
C LEU A 215 8.03 8.81 1.69
N TYR A 216 7.31 9.87 1.34
CA TYR A 216 5.86 9.90 1.49
C TYR A 216 5.18 8.75 0.73
N ILE A 217 5.51 8.57 -0.55
CA ILE A 217 4.95 7.49 -1.37
C ILE A 217 5.31 6.12 -0.78
N MET A 218 6.55 5.94 -0.31
CA MET A 218 7.02 4.68 0.27
C MET A 218 6.25 4.33 1.55
N ILE A 219 6.07 5.30 2.46
CA ILE A 219 5.33 5.07 3.71
C ILE A 219 3.85 4.83 3.44
N THR A 220 3.22 5.61 2.56
CA THR A 220 1.80 5.43 2.23
C THR A 220 1.54 4.12 1.49
N SER A 221 2.42 3.72 0.57
CA SER A 221 2.37 2.42 -0.10
C SER A 221 2.59 1.26 0.89
N LEU A 222 3.51 1.41 1.85
CA LEU A 222 3.73 0.40 2.89
C LEU A 222 2.48 0.21 3.75
N ILE A 223 1.89 1.30 4.23
CA ILE A 223 0.67 1.24 5.05
C ILE A 223 -0.46 0.56 4.26
N GLY A 224 -0.73 1.00 3.02
CA GLY A 224 -1.77 0.41 2.18
C GLY A 224 -1.50 -1.05 1.82
N GLY A 225 -0.24 -1.40 1.56
CA GLY A 225 0.15 -2.77 1.24
C GLY A 225 0.05 -3.74 2.42
N LEU A 226 0.44 -3.30 3.63
CA LEU A 226 0.28 -4.11 4.85
C LEU A 226 -1.21 -4.27 5.25
N GLN A 227 -2.07 -3.35 4.81
CA GLN A 227 -3.51 -3.38 5.01
C GLN A 227 -4.27 -4.00 3.83
N LEU A 228 -3.59 -4.70 2.92
CA LEU A 228 -4.21 -5.36 1.78
C LEU A 228 -5.27 -6.36 2.22
N PHE A 229 -6.54 -6.12 1.81
CA PHE A 229 -7.70 -6.88 2.23
C PHE A 229 -8.70 -7.13 1.09
N ASP A 230 -9.23 -6.05 0.49
CA ASP A 230 -10.40 -6.10 -0.36
C ASP A 230 -10.23 -6.99 -1.60
N LEU A 231 -9.10 -6.85 -2.30
CA LEU A 231 -8.86 -7.59 -3.54
C LEU A 231 -8.70 -9.10 -3.29
N PRO A 232 -7.88 -9.57 -2.31
CA PRO A 232 -7.84 -10.97 -1.92
C PRO A 232 -9.20 -11.51 -1.44
N LEU A 233 -9.94 -10.72 -0.63
CA LEU A 233 -11.28 -11.11 -0.17
C LEU A 233 -12.21 -11.40 -1.34
N LEU A 234 -12.29 -10.48 -2.29
CA LEU A 234 -13.24 -10.54 -3.41
C LEU A 234 -12.86 -11.58 -4.47
N LEU A 235 -11.56 -11.78 -4.72
CA LEU A 235 -11.09 -12.77 -5.69
C LEU A 235 -11.18 -14.21 -5.18
N THR A 236 -11.25 -14.41 -3.86
CA THR A 236 -11.18 -15.74 -3.24
C THR A 236 -12.34 -16.04 -2.31
N ASP A 237 -13.39 -15.22 -2.33
CA ASP A 237 -14.54 -15.32 -1.40
C ASP A 237 -14.09 -15.43 0.07
N GLY A 238 -13.01 -14.76 0.42
CA GLY A 238 -12.44 -14.71 1.76
C GLY A 238 -11.67 -15.96 2.20
N ILE A 239 -11.47 -16.93 1.31
CA ILE A 239 -10.76 -18.17 1.65
C ILE A 239 -9.22 -17.97 1.58
N GLY A 240 -8.77 -16.99 0.80
CA GLY A 240 -7.34 -16.75 0.56
C GLY A 240 -6.69 -17.80 -0.36
N ALA A 241 -7.50 -18.51 -1.19
CA ALA A 241 -7.02 -19.51 -2.15
C ALA A 241 -6.09 -18.89 -3.22
N PRO A 242 -5.24 -19.72 -3.90
CA PRO A 242 -4.96 -21.12 -3.65
C PRO A 242 -4.02 -21.33 -2.45
N ASP A 243 -4.16 -22.44 -1.76
CA ASP A 243 -3.26 -22.87 -0.66
C ASP A 243 -2.96 -21.77 0.38
N GLY A 244 -3.93 -20.89 0.66
CA GLY A 244 -3.75 -19.76 1.57
C GLY A 244 -2.80 -18.66 1.06
N SER A 245 -2.34 -18.71 -0.20
CA SER A 245 -1.34 -17.79 -0.74
C SER A 245 -1.83 -16.34 -0.88
N LEU A 246 -3.14 -16.14 -0.98
CA LEU A 246 -3.78 -14.82 -0.95
C LEU A 246 -4.38 -14.48 0.42
N ASN A 247 -4.14 -15.31 1.45
CA ASN A 247 -4.47 -14.96 2.82
C ASN A 247 -3.47 -13.90 3.31
N THR A 248 -3.92 -12.66 3.38
CA THR A 248 -3.14 -11.52 3.88
C THR A 248 -3.39 -11.29 5.35
N MET A 249 -2.55 -10.47 6.02
CA MET A 249 -2.71 -10.21 7.45
C MET A 249 -4.10 -9.67 7.81
N VAL A 250 -4.66 -8.76 7.00
CA VAL A 250 -5.99 -8.20 7.27
C VAL A 250 -7.09 -9.19 6.92
N LEU A 251 -6.93 -10.01 5.88
CA LEU A 251 -7.88 -11.09 5.58
C LEU A 251 -7.88 -12.15 6.68
N TYR A 252 -6.70 -12.49 7.22
CA TYR A 252 -6.57 -13.38 8.37
C TYR A 252 -7.27 -12.80 9.61
N LEU A 253 -7.02 -11.52 9.94
CA LEU A 253 -7.69 -10.80 11.00
C LEU A 253 -9.22 -10.83 10.84
N TYR A 254 -9.70 -10.51 9.64
CA TYR A 254 -11.13 -10.51 9.31
C TYR A 254 -11.75 -11.90 9.53
N ASN A 255 -11.10 -12.95 9.07
CA ASN A 255 -11.57 -14.32 9.27
C ASN A 255 -11.59 -14.71 10.75
N GLN A 256 -10.57 -14.33 11.54
CA GLN A 256 -10.57 -14.57 12.99
C GLN A 256 -11.74 -13.87 13.68
N ALA A 257 -12.00 -12.60 13.34
CA ALA A 257 -13.08 -11.83 13.95
C ALA A 257 -14.46 -12.31 13.50
N PHE A 258 -14.72 -12.31 12.20
CA PHE A 258 -16.09 -12.39 11.67
C PHE A 258 -16.50 -13.80 11.19
N LYS A 259 -15.54 -14.68 10.91
CA LYS A 259 -15.81 -16.05 10.51
C LYS A 259 -15.73 -17.03 11.69
N TYR A 260 -14.73 -16.81 12.55
CA TYR A 260 -14.45 -17.69 13.70
C TYR A 260 -14.91 -17.11 15.04
N ASN A 261 -15.41 -15.88 15.08
CA ASN A 261 -15.87 -15.15 16.27
C ASN A 261 -14.77 -15.02 17.37
N ASN A 262 -13.50 -15.07 17.00
CA ASN A 262 -12.38 -14.92 17.92
C ASN A 262 -11.97 -13.44 18.04
N TYR A 263 -12.86 -12.59 18.55
CA TYR A 263 -12.66 -11.14 18.58
C TYR A 263 -11.45 -10.73 19.42
N GLY A 264 -11.23 -11.40 20.57
CA GLY A 264 -10.07 -11.12 21.42
C GLY A 264 -8.75 -11.39 20.71
N TYR A 265 -8.64 -12.54 20.04
CA TYR A 265 -7.44 -12.86 19.25
C TYR A 265 -7.32 -11.97 18.00
N ALA A 266 -8.40 -11.69 17.29
CA ALA A 266 -8.38 -10.75 16.16
C ALA A 266 -7.93 -9.36 16.57
N ALA A 267 -8.32 -8.89 17.76
CA ALA A 267 -7.85 -7.64 18.33
C ALA A 267 -6.32 -7.65 18.57
N ALA A 268 -5.77 -8.76 19.07
CA ALA A 268 -4.32 -8.92 19.21
C ALA A 268 -3.59 -8.95 17.84
N VAL A 269 -4.18 -9.58 16.82
CA VAL A 269 -3.68 -9.55 15.43
C VAL A 269 -3.67 -8.11 14.90
N ALA A 270 -4.73 -7.31 15.14
CA ALA A 270 -4.79 -5.90 14.74
C ALA A 270 -3.67 -5.07 15.35
N TYR A 271 -3.41 -5.24 16.65
CA TYR A 271 -2.28 -4.57 17.32
C TYR A 271 -0.92 -5.10 16.86
N GLY A 272 -0.80 -6.39 16.56
CA GLY A 272 0.39 -6.96 15.93
C GLY A 272 0.68 -6.29 14.59
N LEU A 273 -0.33 -6.17 13.72
CA LEU A 273 -0.23 -5.47 12.44
C LEU A 273 0.13 -3.98 12.61
N PHE A 274 -0.47 -3.31 13.57
CA PHE A 274 -0.12 -1.91 13.91
C PHE A 274 1.36 -1.77 14.28
N LEU A 275 1.86 -2.63 15.17
CA LEU A 275 3.27 -2.62 15.57
C LEU A 275 4.22 -2.93 14.41
N ILE A 276 3.89 -3.91 13.58
CA ILE A 276 4.63 -4.23 12.36
C ILE A 276 4.70 -3.00 11.46
N THR A 277 3.57 -2.36 11.18
CA THR A 277 3.49 -1.16 10.33
C THR A 277 4.34 -0.02 10.90
N LEU A 278 4.28 0.19 12.21
CA LEU A 278 5.07 1.22 12.90
C LEU A 278 6.57 0.96 12.79
N VAL A 279 7.01 -0.29 13.03
CA VAL A 279 8.42 -0.68 12.94
C VAL A 279 8.95 -0.52 11.52
N PHE A 280 8.23 -1.02 10.51
CA PHE A 280 8.64 -0.88 9.11
C PHE A 280 8.68 0.59 8.68
N SER A 281 7.68 1.39 9.05
CA SER A 281 7.66 2.84 8.76
C SER A 281 8.85 3.56 9.41
N ALA A 282 9.20 3.21 10.64
CA ALA A 282 10.36 3.76 11.34
C ALA A 282 11.69 3.35 10.66
N ILE A 283 11.80 2.11 10.17
CA ILE A 283 12.98 1.63 9.43
C ILE A 283 13.13 2.42 8.13
N VAL A 284 12.05 2.56 7.36
CA VAL A 284 12.03 3.32 6.09
C VAL A 284 12.45 4.77 6.34
N PHE A 285 11.83 5.42 7.33
CA PHE A 285 12.15 6.80 7.69
C PHE A 285 13.62 6.98 8.08
N LYS A 286 14.14 6.13 8.98
CA LYS A 286 15.55 6.18 9.39
C LYS A 286 16.51 5.89 8.24
N GLY A 287 16.17 4.94 7.36
CA GLY A 287 17.00 4.56 6.21
C GLY A 287 17.23 5.71 5.24
N MET A 288 16.15 6.47 4.93
CA MET A 288 16.24 7.56 3.97
C MET A 288 17.03 8.79 4.47
N PHE A 289 16.95 9.09 5.77
CA PHE A 289 17.64 10.26 6.35
C PHE A 289 19.00 9.96 7.01
N ARG A 290 19.45 8.71 6.99
CA ARG A 290 20.72 8.31 7.63
C ARG A 290 21.94 9.05 7.06
N LYS A 291 22.01 9.22 5.75
CA LYS A 291 23.15 9.90 5.09
C LYS A 291 23.20 11.42 5.38
N GLU A 292 22.07 12.07 5.50
CA GLU A 292 21.99 13.52 5.80
C GLU A 292 22.43 13.81 7.24
N ARG A 293 22.01 12.97 8.19
CA ARG A 293 22.46 13.07 9.59
C ARG A 293 23.94 12.78 9.76
N ALA A 294 24.53 11.92 8.93
CA ALA A 294 25.96 11.65 8.95
C ALA A 294 26.78 12.84 8.40
N ALA A 295 26.27 13.50 7.34
CA ALA A 295 26.90 14.70 6.78
C ALA A 295 26.85 15.90 7.76
N GLN A 296 25.72 16.09 8.48
CA GLN A 296 25.58 17.13 9.49
C GLN A 296 26.42 16.91 10.77
N LYS A 297 26.83 15.68 11.07
CA LYS A 297 27.68 15.37 12.24
C LYS A 297 29.19 15.40 11.91
N GLY A 298 29.54 15.45 10.63
CA GLY A 298 30.94 15.54 10.17
C GLY A 298 31.36 16.94 9.71
N ALA A 299 30.45 17.91 9.75
CA ALA A 299 30.69 19.34 9.55
C ALA A 299 30.62 20.09 10.89
#